data_4c9ba0ceda554abb0acf32a2c74d9c5c
#
_entry.id   4c9ba0ceda554abb0acf32a2c74d9c5c
#
_cell.length_a   1.000
_cell.length_b   1.000
_cell.length_c   1.000
_cell.angle_alpha   90.00
_cell.angle_beta   90.00
_cell.angle_gamma   90.00
#
_symmetry.space_group_name_H-M   'P 1'
#
loop_
_entity.id
_entity.type
_entity.pdbx_description
1 polymer ?
#
loop_
_entity_poly.entity_id
_entity_poly.type
_entity_poly.pdbx_seq_one_letter_code
_entity_poly.pdbx_strand_id
1 'polypeptide(L)'
;MLTNIDALTGQALMRLWGVESWADPGAEYALWNGCCVFAVVEQGGFIDLHMAMKRSERIRCRDAVKDLLEVIGGREIRAPILSSNKSVCNLARNMGFHYEFSPDISSIFMRRPANG
;
A
#
# COMPACT_ATOMS: atom_id res chain seq x y z
N MET A 1 1.27 -15.05 2.19
CA MET A 1 2.04 -15.35 0.97
C MET A 1 1.57 -14.43 -0.16
N LEU A 2 2.50 -13.79 -0.84
CA LEU A 2 2.21 -12.90 -1.96
C LEU A 2 2.20 -13.67 -3.28
N THR A 3 1.22 -13.35 -4.13
CA THR A 3 1.09 -13.92 -5.47
C THR A 3 0.88 -12.78 -6.46
N ASN A 4 1.61 -12.78 -7.56
CA ASN A 4 1.39 -11.80 -8.62
C ASN A 4 0.06 -12.10 -9.30
N ILE A 5 -0.72 -11.05 -9.57
CA ILE A 5 -2.00 -11.15 -10.27
C ILE A 5 -2.03 -10.17 -11.44
N ASP A 6 -2.92 -10.42 -12.39
CA ASP A 6 -3.04 -9.54 -13.55
C ASP A 6 -3.68 -8.19 -13.18
N ALA A 7 -3.50 -7.21 -14.06
CA ALA A 7 -3.94 -5.85 -13.81
C ALA A 7 -5.47 -5.74 -13.69
N LEU A 8 -6.23 -6.48 -14.48
CA LEU A 8 -7.68 -6.42 -14.42
C LEU A 8 -8.20 -6.94 -13.08
N THR A 9 -7.66 -8.05 -12.61
CA THR A 9 -8.00 -8.61 -11.30
C THR A 9 -7.58 -7.67 -10.18
N GLY A 10 -6.37 -7.13 -10.26
CA GLY A 10 -5.86 -6.18 -9.27
C GLY A 10 -6.71 -4.93 -9.15
N GLN A 11 -7.09 -4.35 -10.28
CA GLN A 11 -7.94 -3.17 -10.29
C GLN A 11 -9.33 -3.45 -9.68
N ALA A 12 -9.91 -4.60 -10.03
CA ALA A 12 -11.21 -5.00 -9.49
C ALA A 12 -11.15 -5.14 -7.97
N LEU A 13 -10.08 -5.74 -7.43
CA LEU A 13 -9.91 -5.89 -5.99
C LEU A 13 -9.64 -4.56 -5.28
N MET A 14 -8.88 -3.65 -5.90
CA MET A 14 -8.68 -2.31 -5.35
C MET A 14 -10.02 -1.58 -5.19
N ARG A 15 -10.91 -1.69 -6.18
CA ARG A 15 -12.24 -1.08 -6.11
C ARG A 15 -13.13 -1.77 -5.10
N LEU A 16 -13.09 -3.09 -5.06
CA LEU A 16 -13.95 -3.89 -4.18
C LEU A 16 -13.64 -3.67 -2.71
N TRP A 17 -12.35 -3.61 -2.36
CA TRP A 17 -11.93 -3.60 -0.96
C TRP A 17 -11.56 -2.24 -0.40
N GLY A 18 -11.49 -1.20 -1.22
CA GLY A 18 -11.06 0.08 -0.69
C GLY A 18 -11.38 1.30 -1.52
N VAL A 19 -10.90 1.39 -2.74
CA VAL A 19 -10.95 2.63 -3.53
C VAL A 19 -11.87 2.46 -4.72
N GLU A 20 -13.16 2.80 -4.56
CA GLU A 20 -14.17 2.64 -5.61
C GLU A 20 -13.78 3.32 -6.93
N SER A 21 -13.11 4.46 -6.85
CA SER A 21 -12.69 5.25 -8.01
C SER A 21 -11.30 4.89 -8.51
N TRP A 22 -10.75 3.77 -8.08
CA TRP A 22 -9.39 3.38 -8.47
C TRP A 22 -9.25 3.33 -9.99
N ALA A 23 -8.28 4.09 -10.50
CA ALA A 23 -7.86 4.07 -11.90
C ALA A 23 -6.42 3.61 -11.93
N ASP A 24 -6.11 2.64 -12.78
CA ASP A 24 -4.79 2.03 -12.83
C ASP A 24 -3.71 3.05 -13.25
N PRO A 25 -2.72 3.32 -12.39
CA PRO A 25 -1.60 4.21 -12.74
C PRO A 25 -0.46 3.49 -13.46
N GLY A 26 -0.69 2.28 -13.98
CA GLY A 26 0.37 1.46 -14.53
C GLY A 26 1.04 0.60 -13.47
N ALA A 27 0.28 0.14 -12.49
CA ALA A 27 0.82 -0.62 -11.37
C ALA A 27 1.02 -2.08 -11.70
N GLU A 28 1.94 -2.71 -10.97
CA GLU A 28 1.99 -4.14 -10.82
C GLU A 28 1.19 -4.52 -9.57
N TYR A 29 0.49 -5.63 -9.61
CA TYR A 29 -0.42 -6.04 -8.54
C TYR A 29 0.01 -7.35 -7.92
N ALA A 30 -0.08 -7.39 -6.59
CA ALA A 30 0.18 -8.60 -5.80
C ALA A 30 -0.97 -8.83 -4.83
N LEU A 31 -1.32 -10.09 -4.63
CA LEU A 31 -2.38 -10.51 -3.72
C LEU A 31 -1.77 -11.26 -2.54
N TRP A 32 -2.08 -10.83 -1.33
CA TRP A 32 -1.62 -11.48 -0.11
C TRP A 32 -2.75 -12.29 0.51
N ASN A 33 -2.54 -13.61 0.60
CA ASN A 33 -3.46 -14.56 1.26
C ASN A 33 -4.93 -14.42 0.83
N GLY A 34 -5.16 -13.99 -0.41
CA GLY A 34 -6.52 -13.85 -0.94
C GLY A 34 -7.34 -12.71 -0.32
N CYS A 35 -6.76 -11.87 0.53
CA CYS A 35 -7.51 -10.87 1.27
C CYS A 35 -6.94 -9.45 1.23
N CYS A 36 -5.75 -9.27 0.69
CA CYS A 36 -5.11 -7.95 0.59
C CYS A 36 -4.46 -7.80 -0.78
N VAL A 37 -4.79 -6.72 -1.49
CA VAL A 37 -4.17 -6.41 -2.78
C VAL A 37 -3.25 -5.21 -2.63
N PHE A 38 -2.07 -5.30 -3.21
CA PHE A 38 -1.10 -4.21 -3.30
C PHE A 38 -0.98 -3.76 -4.75
N ALA A 39 -0.98 -2.45 -4.98
CA ALA A 39 -0.66 -1.84 -6.26
C ALA A 39 0.69 -1.13 -6.11
N VAL A 40 1.67 -1.56 -6.87
CA VAL A 40 3.05 -1.09 -6.79
C VAL A 40 3.40 -0.36 -8.07
N VAL A 41 3.71 0.91 -7.96
CA VAL A 41 4.07 1.75 -9.10
C VAL A 41 5.54 2.11 -9.03
N GLU A 42 6.30 1.70 -10.03
CA GLU A 42 7.72 1.99 -10.15
C GLU A 42 7.92 3.44 -10.63
N GLN A 43 8.62 4.25 -9.84
CA GLN A 43 8.85 5.67 -10.17
C GLN A 43 10.34 5.99 -10.36
N GLY A 44 11.15 5.00 -10.69
CA GLY A 44 12.58 5.19 -10.85
C GLY A 44 13.33 5.20 -9.52
N GLY A 45 13.29 6.31 -8.80
CA GLY A 45 14.00 6.43 -7.51
C GLY A 45 13.26 5.87 -6.32
N PHE A 46 11.98 5.56 -6.45
CA PHE A 46 11.14 5.08 -5.34
C PHE A 46 9.95 4.28 -5.87
N ILE A 47 9.22 3.70 -4.96
CA ILE A 47 7.98 2.95 -5.24
C ILE A 47 6.80 3.71 -4.64
N ASP A 48 5.77 3.96 -5.44
CA ASP A 48 4.47 4.37 -4.93
C ASP A 48 3.68 3.11 -4.58
N LEU A 49 3.22 3.02 -3.35
CA LEU A 49 2.51 1.87 -2.83
C LEU A 49 1.07 2.22 -2.47
N HIS A 50 0.15 1.43 -2.99
CA HIS A 50 -1.27 1.49 -2.63
C HIS A 50 -1.73 0.11 -2.20
N MET A 51 -2.73 0.05 -1.34
CA MET A 51 -3.28 -1.22 -0.91
C MET A 51 -4.76 -1.13 -0.62
N ALA A 52 -5.43 -2.26 -0.72
CA ALA A 52 -6.80 -2.42 -0.25
C ALA A 52 -6.94 -3.79 0.38
N MET A 53 -7.77 -3.91 1.41
CA MET A 53 -7.88 -5.14 2.18
C MET A 53 -9.33 -5.41 2.56
N LYS A 54 -9.73 -6.68 2.54
CA LYS A 54 -11.03 -7.10 3.06
C LYS A 54 -11.20 -6.59 4.48
N ARG A 55 -12.34 -5.97 4.74
CA ARG A 55 -12.63 -5.40 6.07
C ARG A 55 -12.50 -6.43 7.19
N SER A 56 -12.98 -7.65 6.96
CA SER A 56 -12.95 -8.73 7.95
C SER A 56 -11.53 -9.22 8.26
N GLU A 57 -10.56 -8.91 7.41
CA GLU A 57 -9.17 -9.38 7.54
C GLU A 57 -8.19 -8.27 7.93
N ARG A 58 -8.70 -7.07 8.23
CA ARG A 58 -7.83 -5.91 8.50
C ARG A 58 -6.93 -6.08 9.72
N ILE A 59 -7.27 -6.95 10.64
CA ILE A 59 -6.42 -7.29 11.77
C ILE A 59 -5.07 -7.90 11.30
N ARG A 60 -5.03 -8.46 10.10
CA ARG A 60 -3.84 -9.06 9.51
C ARG A 60 -3.02 -8.09 8.64
N CYS A 61 -3.40 -6.82 8.62
CA CYS A 61 -2.76 -5.81 7.78
C CYS A 61 -1.25 -5.72 8.02
N ARG A 62 -0.83 -5.80 9.29
CA ARG A 62 0.58 -5.76 9.65
C ARG A 62 1.38 -6.88 9.01
N ASP A 63 0.84 -8.09 9.02
CA ASP A 63 1.51 -9.25 8.42
C ASP A 63 1.62 -9.11 6.90
N ALA A 64 0.56 -8.62 6.26
CA ALA A 64 0.56 -8.38 4.83
C ALA A 64 1.63 -7.35 4.42
N VAL A 65 1.69 -6.23 5.12
CA VAL A 65 2.68 -5.17 4.85
C VAL A 65 4.10 -5.68 5.11
N LYS A 66 4.29 -6.43 6.19
CA LYS A 66 5.60 -7.02 6.51
C LYS A 66 6.10 -7.91 5.37
N ASP A 67 5.25 -8.80 4.87
CA ASP A 67 5.62 -9.70 3.78
C ASP A 67 5.96 -8.91 2.50
N LEU A 68 5.18 -7.86 2.19
CA LEU A 68 5.47 -7.03 1.04
C LEU A 68 6.82 -6.31 1.18
N LEU A 69 7.11 -5.74 2.36
CA LEU A 69 8.36 -5.02 2.59
C LEU A 69 9.58 -5.94 2.44
N GLU A 70 9.47 -7.20 2.82
CA GLU A 70 10.53 -8.18 2.61
C GLU A 70 10.83 -8.39 1.12
N VAL A 71 9.79 -8.42 0.29
CA VAL A 71 9.95 -8.58 -1.17
C VAL A 71 10.55 -7.33 -1.80
N ILE A 72 10.09 -6.15 -1.39
CA ILE A 72 10.59 -4.87 -1.92
C ILE A 72 12.05 -4.63 -1.52
N GLY A 73 12.42 -5.08 -0.34
CA GLY A 73 13.77 -4.88 0.17
C GLY A 73 14.02 -3.45 0.67
N GLY A 74 15.22 -2.95 0.47
CA GLY A 74 15.66 -1.66 1.01
C GLY A 74 15.30 -0.43 0.17
N ARG A 75 14.38 -0.52 -0.76
CA ARG A 75 14.00 0.60 -1.61
C ARG A 75 13.15 1.62 -0.87
N GLU A 76 13.24 2.88 -1.28
CA GLU A 76 12.36 3.92 -0.77
C GLU A 76 10.93 3.65 -1.22
N ILE A 77 9.98 3.84 -0.31
CA ILE A 77 8.55 3.64 -0.55
C ILE A 77 7.81 4.90 -0.14
N ARG A 78 6.87 5.33 -0.97
CA ARG A 78 5.95 6.41 -0.67
C ARG A 78 4.54 5.89 -0.73
N ALA A 79 3.73 6.21 0.26
CA ALA A 79 2.36 5.73 0.37
C ALA A 79 1.42 6.89 0.70
N PRO A 80 0.46 7.22 -0.18
CA PRO A 80 -0.58 8.17 0.17
C PRO A 80 -1.61 7.48 1.06
N ILE A 81 -1.88 8.07 2.22
CA ILE A 81 -2.80 7.51 3.22
C ILE A 81 -3.81 8.59 3.60
N LEU A 82 -5.09 8.24 3.68
CA LEU A 82 -6.10 9.16 4.18
C LEU A 82 -5.78 9.52 5.64
N SER A 83 -5.76 10.82 5.95
CA SER A 83 -5.42 11.31 7.28
C SER A 83 -6.41 10.83 8.34
N SER A 84 -7.67 10.57 7.95
CA SER A 84 -8.69 10.03 8.84
C SER A 84 -8.45 8.55 9.19
N ASN A 85 -7.62 7.86 8.43
CA ASN A 85 -7.32 6.45 8.67
C ASN A 85 -6.14 6.31 9.64
N LYS A 86 -6.39 6.62 10.90
CA LYS A 86 -5.35 6.66 11.93
C LYS A 86 -4.70 5.32 12.19
N SER A 87 -5.46 4.23 12.07
CA SER A 87 -4.92 2.88 12.25
C SER A 87 -3.83 2.58 11.22
N VAL A 88 -4.08 2.91 9.97
CA VAL A 88 -3.12 2.68 8.89
C VAL A 88 -1.92 3.61 9.03
N CYS A 89 -2.15 4.88 9.40
CA CYS A 89 -1.05 5.82 9.67
C CYS A 89 -0.13 5.32 10.79
N ASN A 90 -0.71 4.82 11.88
CA ASN A 90 0.06 4.26 12.99
C ASN A 90 0.81 3.01 12.58
N LEU A 91 0.18 2.13 11.82
CA LEU A 91 0.84 0.94 11.29
C LEU A 91 2.04 1.34 10.42
N ALA A 92 1.86 2.30 9.53
CA ALA A 92 2.94 2.78 8.66
C ALA A 92 4.12 3.29 9.47
N ARG A 93 3.87 4.11 10.50
CA ARG A 93 4.93 4.60 11.40
C ARG A 93 5.68 3.44 12.06
N ASN A 94 4.97 2.43 12.53
CA ASN A 94 5.57 1.27 13.18
C ASN A 94 6.40 0.43 12.20
N MET A 95 6.14 0.55 10.90
CA MET A 95 6.87 -0.16 9.85
C MET A 95 8.00 0.69 9.23
N GLY A 96 8.33 1.82 9.84
CA GLY A 96 9.44 2.66 9.39
C GLY A 96 9.05 3.80 8.45
N PHE A 97 7.77 4.03 8.23
CA PHE A 97 7.30 5.18 7.45
C PHE A 97 7.27 6.43 8.32
N HIS A 98 7.58 7.57 7.72
CA HIS A 98 7.54 8.86 8.37
C HIS A 98 6.61 9.81 7.61
N TYR A 99 5.98 10.71 8.35
CA TYR A 99 5.20 11.78 7.74
C TYR A 99 6.13 12.65 6.89
N GLU A 100 5.75 12.88 5.64
CA GLU A 100 6.52 13.71 4.71
C GLU A 100 5.82 15.04 4.49
N PHE A 101 4.60 14.99 3.95
CA PHE A 101 3.80 16.19 3.74
C PHE A 101 2.34 15.82 3.54
N SER A 102 1.47 16.83 3.63
CA SER A 102 0.04 16.66 3.38
C SER A 102 -0.34 17.52 2.16
N PRO A 103 -0.63 16.90 1.00
CA PRO A 103 -1.00 17.66 -0.20
C PRO A 103 -2.35 18.36 -0.05
N ASP A 104 -3.20 17.85 0.81
CA ASP A 104 -4.48 18.45 1.17
C ASP A 104 -4.85 18.04 2.61
N ILE A 105 -6.04 18.46 3.06
CA ILE A 105 -6.47 18.18 4.44
C ILE A 105 -6.88 16.73 4.66
N SER A 106 -7.09 15.95 3.59
CA SER A 106 -7.61 14.58 3.69
C SER A 106 -6.54 13.50 3.49
N SER A 107 -5.36 13.87 3.01
CA SER A 107 -4.30 12.91 2.67
C SER A 107 -2.99 13.23 3.36
N ILE A 108 -2.26 12.19 3.73
CA ILE A 108 -0.90 12.27 4.26
C ILE A 108 -0.01 11.43 3.37
N PHE A 109 1.10 12.00 2.90
CA PHE A 109 2.14 11.20 2.28
C PHE A 109 3.06 10.65 3.34
N MET A 110 3.19 9.33 3.37
CA MET A 110 4.10 8.64 4.26
C MET A 110 5.27 8.11 3.43
N ARG A 111 6.47 8.22 3.96
CA ARG A 111 7.69 7.82 3.27
C ARG A 111 8.49 6.88 4.15
N ARG A 112 8.92 5.76 3.56
CA ARG A 112 9.89 4.86 4.16
C ARG A 112 11.20 5.03 3.37
N PRO A 113 12.26 5.58 3.97
CA PRO A 113 13.53 5.81 3.27
C PRO A 113 14.16 4.51 2.81
N ALA A 114 15.03 4.61 1.78
CA ALA A 114 15.82 3.48 1.32
C ALA A 114 16.69 2.96 2.48
N ASN A 115 16.71 1.64 2.68
CA ASN A 115 17.48 0.98 3.74
C ASN A 115 17.14 1.50 5.15
N GLY A 116 15.96 2.08 5.27
CA GLY A 116 15.54 2.68 6.53
C GLY A 116 14.70 1.80 7.42
#